data_06a3fbaf03e7cfa89371900d453ab233
#
_entry.id   06a3fbaf03e7cfa89371900d453ab233
#
_cell.length_a   1.000
_cell.length_b   1.000
_cell.length_c   1.000
_cell.angle_alpha   90.00
_cell.angle_beta   90.00
_cell.angle_gamma   90.00
#
_symmetry.space_group_name_H-M   'P 1'
#
loop_
_entity.id
_entity.type
_entity.pdbx_description
1 polymer ?
#
loop_
_entity_poly.entity_id
_entity_poly.type
_entity_poly.pdbx_seq_one_letter_code
_entity_poly.pdbx_strand_id
1 'polypeptide(L)' 'MRKIELYDNDGRYYYGKLKEGGKIELYDPDGNYWYGKLKDSGKIEVYDHNNRYYYGKLKDGGKLELYDDKGVYYYGKLKN' A
#
# COMPACT_ATOMS: atom_id res chain seq x y z
N MET A 1 14.88 5.31 -1.07
CA MET A 1 13.47 5.38 -1.49
C MET A 1 13.14 4.13 -2.29
N ARG A 2 12.07 3.45 -1.95
CA ARG A 2 11.71 2.17 -2.57
C ARG A 2 10.35 2.29 -3.25
N LYS A 3 10.22 1.63 -4.39
CA LYS A 3 8.96 1.64 -5.17
C LYS A 3 7.96 0.64 -4.61
N ILE A 4 6.70 1.05 -4.64
CA ILE A 4 5.59 0.18 -4.23
C ILE A 4 4.74 -0.10 -5.47
N GLU A 5 4.39 -1.37 -5.66
CA GLU A 5 3.44 -1.80 -6.69
C GLU A 5 2.38 -2.65 -6.03
N LEU A 6 1.12 -2.33 -6.28
CA LEU A 6 -0.01 -3.08 -5.74
C LEU A 6 -1.04 -3.33 -6.82
N TYR A 7 -1.80 -4.41 -6.65
CA TYR A 7 -2.91 -4.77 -7.52
C TYR A 7 -4.11 -5.11 -6.66
N ASP A 8 -5.30 -4.72 -7.11
CA ASP A 8 -6.53 -5.16 -6.46
C ASP A 8 -7.01 -6.47 -7.09
N ASN A 9 -8.17 -6.95 -6.64
CA ASN A 9 -8.68 -8.23 -7.11
C ASN A 9 -9.21 -8.18 -8.55
N ASP A 10 -9.29 -7.00 -9.14
CA ASP A 10 -9.64 -6.82 -10.55
C ASP A 10 -8.39 -6.63 -11.42
N GLY A 11 -7.20 -6.72 -10.83
CA GLY A 11 -5.94 -6.54 -11.54
C GLY A 11 -5.59 -5.09 -11.82
N ARG A 12 -6.26 -4.12 -11.20
CA ARG A 12 -5.95 -2.71 -11.38
C ARG A 12 -4.68 -2.36 -10.63
N TYR A 13 -3.91 -1.45 -11.20
CA TYR A 13 -2.56 -1.15 -10.74
C TYR A 13 -2.52 0.11 -9.87
N TYR A 14 -1.87 0.00 -8.71
CA TYR A 14 -1.61 1.09 -7.79
C TYR A 14 -0.11 1.21 -7.64
N TYR A 15 0.41 2.41 -7.60
CA TYR A 15 1.85 2.60 -7.57
C TYR A 15 2.24 3.76 -6.66
N GLY A 16 3.45 3.70 -6.16
CA GLY A 16 3.95 4.76 -5.32
C GLY A 16 5.31 4.44 -4.76
N LYS A 17 5.55 4.91 -3.55
CA LYS A 17 6.87 4.73 -2.95
C LYS A 17 6.83 4.74 -1.44
N LEU A 18 7.82 4.07 -0.87
CA LEU A 18 8.10 4.08 0.55
C LEU A 18 9.27 5.03 0.78
N LYS A 19 9.05 6.05 1.57
CA LYS A 19 10.05 7.06 1.91
C LYS A 19 10.70 6.74 3.24
N GLU A 20 11.78 7.43 3.52
CA GLU A 20 12.45 7.35 4.82
C GLU A 20 11.46 7.66 5.95
N GLY A 21 11.63 6.96 7.06
CA GLY A 21 10.73 7.12 8.20
C GLY A 21 9.46 6.32 8.09
N GLY A 22 9.34 5.50 7.03
CA GLY A 22 8.19 4.64 6.85
C GLY A 22 6.98 5.28 6.18
N LYS A 23 7.13 6.49 5.65
CA LYS A 23 6.04 7.16 4.95
C LYS A 23 5.69 6.45 3.65
N ILE A 24 4.41 6.22 3.44
CA ILE A 24 3.91 5.60 2.21
C ILE A 24 3.11 6.61 1.41
N GLU A 25 3.41 6.69 0.12
CA GLU A 25 2.63 7.47 -0.84
C GLU A 25 2.23 6.54 -1.97
N LEU A 26 0.95 6.54 -2.31
CA LEU A 26 0.41 5.71 -3.38
C LEU A 26 -0.52 6.51 -4.25
N TYR A 27 -0.68 6.06 -5.48
CA TYR A 27 -1.68 6.59 -6.41
C TYR A 27 -2.50 5.43 -6.93
N ASP A 28 -3.81 5.62 -6.98
CA ASP A 28 -4.71 4.61 -7.50
C ASP A 28 -4.75 4.69 -9.03
N PRO A 29 -5.49 3.79 -9.69
CA PRO A 29 -5.54 3.80 -11.16
C PRO A 29 -6.09 5.09 -11.76
N ASP A 30 -6.84 5.86 -10.98
CA ASP A 30 -7.41 7.14 -11.43
C ASP A 30 -6.52 8.33 -11.08
N GLY A 31 -5.36 8.08 -10.47
CA GLY A 31 -4.43 9.13 -10.09
C GLY A 31 -4.71 9.78 -8.75
N ASN A 32 -5.62 9.24 -7.96
CA ASN A 32 -5.92 9.77 -6.64
C ASN A 32 -4.86 9.38 -5.63
N TYR A 33 -4.57 10.28 -4.74
CA TYR A 33 -3.49 10.13 -3.76
C TYR A 33 -3.95 9.37 -2.52
N TRP A 34 -3.14 8.38 -2.12
CA TRP A 34 -3.31 7.61 -0.89
C TRP A 34 -2.06 7.81 -0.05
N TYR A 35 -2.22 7.82 1.25
CA TYR A 35 -1.10 8.06 2.14
C TYR A 35 -1.16 7.16 3.37
N GLY A 36 -0.02 6.89 3.95
CA GLY A 36 0.03 6.07 5.14
C GLY A 36 1.44 5.85 5.63
N LYS A 37 1.62 4.75 6.33
CA LYS A 37 2.93 4.45 6.89
C LYS A 37 3.15 2.96 7.10
N LEU A 38 4.43 2.59 7.07
CA LEU A 38 4.92 1.28 7.46
C LEU A 38 5.51 1.42 8.85
N LYS A 39 5.02 0.61 9.77
CA LYS A 39 5.52 0.59 11.15
C LYS A 39 6.68 -0.38 11.29
N ASP A 40 7.45 -0.23 12.37
CA ASP A 40 8.61 -1.08 12.62
C ASP A 40 8.25 -2.57 12.71
N SER A 41 7.03 -2.87 13.11
CA SER A 41 6.56 -4.25 13.22
C SER A 41 6.24 -4.90 11.87
N GLY A 42 6.28 -4.12 10.79
CA GLY A 42 5.87 -4.56 9.46
C GLY A 42 4.43 -4.27 9.14
N LYS A 43 3.69 -3.73 10.07
CA LYS A 43 2.29 -3.33 9.86
C LYS A 43 2.22 -2.15 8.91
N ILE A 44 1.22 -2.19 8.03
CA ILE A 44 0.98 -1.11 7.07
C ILE A 44 -0.40 -0.54 7.35
N GLU A 45 -0.49 0.78 7.34
CA GLU A 45 -1.75 1.51 7.43
C GLU A 45 -1.77 2.56 6.35
N VAL A 46 -2.85 2.60 5.58
CA VAL A 46 -2.99 3.53 4.46
C VAL A 46 -4.41 4.06 4.44
N TYR A 47 -4.56 5.31 4.03
CA TYR A 47 -5.85 5.95 3.82
C TYR A 47 -5.95 6.42 2.38
N ASP A 48 -7.11 6.25 1.76
CA ASP A 48 -7.31 6.76 0.41
C ASP A 48 -7.80 8.21 0.45
N HIS A 49 -8.09 8.78 -0.72
CA HIS A 49 -8.51 10.18 -0.82
C HIS A 49 -9.88 10.45 -0.19
N ASN A 50 -10.63 9.40 0.16
CA ASN A 50 -11.91 9.50 0.85
C ASN A 50 -11.80 9.14 2.33
N ASN A 51 -10.57 9.01 2.84
CA ASN A 51 -10.26 8.64 4.22
C ASN A 51 -10.71 7.24 4.60
N ARG A 52 -10.87 6.35 3.63
CA ARG A 52 -11.11 4.94 3.91
C ARG A 52 -9.81 4.30 4.36
N TYR A 53 -9.92 3.39 5.31
CA TYR A 53 -8.76 2.77 5.95
C TYR A 53 -8.44 1.43 5.30
N TYR A 54 -7.15 1.22 5.04
CA TYR A 54 -6.59 -0.03 4.52
C TYR A 54 -5.50 -0.47 5.46
N TYR A 55 -5.44 -1.75 5.73
CA TYR A 55 -4.46 -2.29 6.66
C TYR A 55 -3.85 -3.56 6.12
N GLY A 56 -2.64 -3.85 6.54
CA GLY A 56 -1.97 -5.05 6.11
C GLY A 56 -0.57 -5.11 6.64
N LYS A 57 0.31 -5.73 5.87
CA LYS A 57 1.67 -5.93 6.34
C LYS A 57 2.66 -6.15 5.19
N LEU A 58 3.91 -5.87 5.53
CA LEU A 58 5.06 -6.19 4.68
C LEU A 58 5.61 -7.52 5.15
N LYS A 59 5.69 -8.47 4.23
CA LYS A 59 6.22 -9.81 4.50
C LYS A 59 7.66 -9.93 4.00
N ASP A 60 8.32 -10.99 4.43
CA ASP A 60 9.67 -11.32 3.96
C ASP A 60 9.68 -11.42 2.43
N GLY A 61 10.77 -10.95 1.83
CA GLY A 61 10.88 -10.93 0.38
C GLY A 61 10.25 -9.75 -0.30
N GLY A 62 9.74 -8.81 0.51
CA GLY A 62 9.17 -7.57 -0.03
C GLY A 62 7.72 -7.67 -0.45
N LYS A 63 7.04 -8.74 -0.11
CA LYS A 63 5.60 -8.89 -0.43
C LYS A 63 4.76 -7.96 0.40
N LEU A 64 3.79 -7.34 -0.26
CA LEU A 64 2.84 -6.44 0.40
C LEU A 64 1.44 -7.03 0.32
N GLU A 65 0.72 -6.93 1.43
CA GLU A 65 -0.68 -7.33 1.50
C GLU A 65 -1.46 -6.24 2.21
N LEU A 66 -2.60 -5.86 1.63
CA LEU A 66 -3.51 -4.90 2.24
C LEU A 66 -4.92 -5.41 2.11
N TYR A 67 -5.77 -4.98 3.05
CA TYR A 67 -7.21 -5.24 3.04
C TYR A 67 -7.93 -3.94 3.30
N ASP A 68 -9.06 -3.74 2.64
CA ASP A 68 -9.91 -2.59 2.94
C ASP A 68 -10.88 -2.97 4.07
N ASP A 69 -11.78 -2.04 4.41
CA ASP A 69 -12.73 -2.23 5.49
C ASP A 69 -13.80 -3.28 5.18
N LYS A 70 -13.88 -3.73 3.93
CA LYS A 70 -14.80 -4.78 3.50
C LYS A 70 -14.09 -6.11 3.26
N GLY A 71 -12.80 -6.17 3.53
CA GLY A 71 -12.02 -7.37 3.34
C GLY A 71 -11.53 -7.61 1.92
N VAL A 72 -11.63 -6.63 1.05
CA VAL A 72 -11.08 -6.75 -0.30
C VAL A 72 -9.56 -6.77 -0.23
N TYR A 73 -8.96 -7.71 -0.94
CA TYR A 73 -7.53 -7.98 -0.88
C TYR A 73 -6.76 -7.23 -1.96
N TYR A 74 -5.66 -6.61 -1.55
CA TYR A 74 -4.70 -5.95 -2.43
C TYR A 74 -3.35 -6.60 -2.20
N TYR A 75 -2.62 -6.85 -3.28
CA TYR A 75 -1.34 -7.53 -3.17
C TYR A 75 -0.31 -6.89 -4.08
N GLY A 76 0.93 -7.04 -3.72
CA GLY A 76 2.00 -6.51 -4.54
C GLY A 76 3.35 -6.67 -3.88
N LYS A 77 4.22 -5.75 -4.18
CA LYS A 77 5.57 -5.85 -3.65
C LYS A 77 6.28 -4.52 -3.55
N LEU A 78 7.29 -4.53 -2.70
CA LEU A 78 8.19 -3.42 -2.48
C LEU A 78 9.46 -3.71 -3.26
N LYS A 79 9.83 -2.81 -4.16
CA LYS A 79 11.05 -2.94 -4.97
C LYS A 79 12.11 -1.96 -4.51
N ASN A 80 13.34 -2.27 -4.82
CA ASN A 80 14.45 -1.36 -4.54
C ASN A 80 14.60 -0.26 -5.58
#